data_cc3ab01305ff635b0c3f10d33ca61de5
#
_entry.id   cc3ab01305ff635b0c3f10d33ca61de5
#
_cell.length_a   1.000
_cell.length_b   1.000
_cell.length_c   1.000
_cell.angle_alpha   90.00
_cell.angle_beta   90.00
_cell.angle_gamma   90.00
#
_symmetry.space_group_name_H-M   'P 1'
#
loop_
_entity.id
_entity.type
_entity.pdbx_description
1 polymer ?
#
loop_
_entity_poly.entity_id
_entity_poly.type
_entity_poly.pdbx_seq_one_letter_code
_entity_poly.pdbx_strand_id
1 'polypeptide(L)'
;AFIKHNIFREQLDFMVPKGATIRHAKTMFLDCKIPMPNFDAENTINSKSFAGGVLMMIGANSPVGLSSTPAAKIMLDEVDRFPLSAGAEGSPVDLARARARTFANRKIFLISTPTNEGESVIAAEFEDGDKRYYNVPCIHCKELFIITFDCLTWEEGKPETTRCACPNCGGLHEERHKTKMLNSGKWIPTVESSSPRKHSYHLSALYSPAGFYSWEELIRDYLKTKNDENKYRTFVNTVLGETYKIKGEVPDAEN
;
A
#
# COMPACT_ATOMS: atom_id res chain seq x y z
N ALA A 1 4.27 2.92 9.88
CA ALA A 1 3.82 2.07 11.00
C ALA A 1 2.54 2.59 11.62
N PHE A 2 2.42 3.88 11.97
CA PHE A 2 1.24 4.46 12.64
C PHE A 2 -0.03 4.42 11.77
N ILE A 3 0.08 4.78 10.50
CA ILE A 3 -1.05 4.72 9.55
C ILE A 3 -1.46 3.27 9.30
N LYS A 4 -0.50 2.35 9.12
CA LYS A 4 -0.78 0.91 9.02
C LYS A 4 -1.57 0.41 10.25
N HIS A 5 -1.17 0.81 11.45
CA HIS A 5 -1.82 0.37 12.69
C HIS A 5 -3.29 0.84 12.81
N ASN A 6 -3.60 2.08 12.46
CA ASN A 6 -4.96 2.62 12.57
C ASN A 6 -5.88 2.24 11.40
N ILE A 7 -5.36 2.15 10.18
CA ILE A 7 -6.13 1.77 8.99
C ILE A 7 -6.52 0.30 9.02
N PHE A 8 -5.62 -0.57 9.49
CA PHE A 8 -5.80 -2.01 9.41
C PHE A 8 -6.37 -2.65 10.68
N ARG A 9 -6.43 -1.90 11.79
CA ARG A 9 -6.95 -2.41 13.05
C ARG A 9 -8.42 -2.84 12.97
N GLU A 10 -9.21 -2.21 12.12
CA GLU A 10 -10.63 -2.54 11.95
C GLU A 10 -10.89 -3.58 10.84
N GLN A 11 -9.95 -3.80 9.94
CA GLN A 11 -10.19 -4.62 8.74
C GLN A 11 -9.30 -5.85 8.59
N LEU A 12 -8.17 -5.90 9.28
CA LEU A 12 -7.23 -7.03 9.20
C LEU A 12 -6.89 -7.53 10.59
N ASP A 13 -7.29 -8.75 10.86
CA ASP A 13 -6.93 -9.42 12.12
C ASP A 13 -5.43 -9.70 12.20
N PHE A 14 -4.70 -9.51 11.08
CA PHE A 14 -3.27 -9.84 11.05
C PHE A 14 -2.52 -9.33 9.80
N MET A 15 -1.37 -8.72 9.98
CA MET A 15 -0.40 -8.37 8.92
C MET A 15 1.04 -8.73 9.31
N VAL A 16 1.75 -9.46 8.45
CA VAL A 16 3.20 -9.68 8.58
C VAL A 16 3.92 -8.95 7.44
N PRO A 17 4.84 -8.00 7.72
CA PRO A 17 5.63 -7.35 6.68
C PRO A 17 6.55 -8.32 5.94
N LYS A 18 6.78 -8.06 4.64
CA LYS A 18 7.76 -8.79 3.83
C LYS A 18 9.15 -8.72 4.49
N GLY A 19 9.84 -9.86 4.57
CA GLY A 19 11.14 -9.95 5.23
C GLY A 19 11.08 -9.92 6.76
N ALA A 20 9.89 -10.02 7.37
CA ALA A 20 9.76 -10.13 8.81
C ALA A 20 10.49 -11.38 9.31
N THR A 21 11.49 -11.16 10.16
CA THR A 21 12.15 -12.23 10.90
C THR A 21 11.23 -12.75 12.00
N ILE A 22 11.52 -13.93 12.54
CA ILE A 22 10.82 -14.50 13.71
C ILE A 22 10.66 -13.47 14.85
N ARG A 23 11.65 -12.58 15.02
CA ARG A 23 11.64 -11.52 16.02
C ARG A 23 10.56 -10.48 15.74
N HIS A 24 10.41 -10.03 14.49
CA HIS A 24 9.39 -9.07 14.10
C HIS A 24 7.98 -9.67 14.19
N ALA A 25 7.80 -10.91 13.75
CA ALA A 25 6.53 -11.60 13.92
C ALA A 25 6.14 -11.71 15.41
N LYS A 26 7.10 -12.06 16.29
CA LYS A 26 6.87 -12.10 17.74
C LYS A 26 6.39 -10.76 18.31
N THR A 27 7.04 -9.65 17.92
CA THR A 27 6.66 -8.30 18.35
C THR A 27 5.24 -7.96 17.87
N MET A 28 4.91 -8.29 16.62
CA MET A 28 3.56 -8.06 16.10
C MET A 28 2.48 -8.85 16.83
N PHE A 29 2.73 -10.12 17.20
CA PHE A 29 1.80 -10.90 18.00
C PHE A 29 1.54 -10.26 19.36
N LEU A 30 2.58 -9.75 20.02
CA LEU A 30 2.48 -9.04 21.30
C LEU A 30 1.66 -7.75 21.17
N ASP A 31 1.95 -6.93 20.17
CA ASP A 31 1.26 -5.66 19.94
C ASP A 31 -0.23 -5.84 19.60
N CYS A 32 -0.57 -6.92 18.90
CA CYS A 32 -1.95 -7.26 18.55
C CYS A 32 -2.68 -8.01 19.65
N LYS A 33 -2.05 -8.27 20.82
CA LYS A 33 -2.59 -9.09 21.92
C LYS A 33 -3.03 -10.50 21.47
N ILE A 34 -2.42 -11.03 20.44
CA ILE A 34 -2.62 -12.40 19.98
C ILE A 34 -1.81 -13.32 20.90
N PRO A 35 -2.37 -14.42 21.41
CA PRO A 35 -1.63 -15.39 22.19
C PRO A 35 -0.37 -15.84 21.43
N MET A 36 0.79 -15.75 22.09
CA MET A 36 2.05 -16.12 21.45
C MET A 36 2.02 -17.57 20.96
N PRO A 37 2.50 -17.82 19.74
CA PRO A 37 2.65 -19.19 19.26
C PRO A 37 3.55 -19.97 20.22
N ASN A 38 3.18 -21.19 20.51
CA ASN A 38 4.08 -22.09 21.20
C ASN A 38 5.28 -22.33 20.29
N PHE A 39 6.49 -21.97 20.75
CA PHE A 39 7.72 -22.03 19.92
C PHE A 39 8.34 -23.44 19.87
N ASP A 40 7.59 -24.46 20.29
CA ASP A 40 8.03 -25.85 20.27
C ASP A 40 8.02 -26.45 18.86
N ALA A 41 8.47 -27.67 18.69
CA ALA A 41 8.89 -28.36 17.48
C ALA A 41 8.01 -28.22 16.19
N GLU A 42 6.79 -27.73 16.29
CA GLU A 42 5.88 -27.55 15.14
C GLU A 42 6.03 -26.22 14.40
N ASN A 43 6.80 -25.26 14.96
CA ASN A 43 6.99 -23.93 14.37
C ASN A 43 8.24 -23.86 13.50
N THR A 44 8.05 -23.84 12.19
CA THR A 44 9.13 -23.66 11.23
C THR A 44 9.36 -22.17 10.90
N ILE A 45 10.37 -21.86 10.08
CA ILE A 45 10.61 -20.50 9.57
C ILE A 45 9.38 -19.97 8.83
N ASN A 46 8.71 -20.82 8.06
CA ASN A 46 7.59 -20.45 7.18
C ASN A 46 6.20 -20.78 7.75
N SER A 47 6.12 -21.39 8.93
CA SER A 47 4.85 -21.74 9.55
C SER A 47 4.87 -21.46 11.04
N LYS A 48 3.83 -20.79 11.54
CA LYS A 48 3.64 -20.43 12.94
C LYS A 48 2.24 -20.79 13.39
N SER A 49 2.15 -21.72 14.34
CA SER A 49 0.89 -22.09 14.97
C SER A 49 0.56 -21.15 16.13
N PHE A 50 -0.70 -20.77 16.26
CA PHE A 50 -1.21 -19.95 17.36
C PHE A 50 -2.63 -20.40 17.75
N ALA A 51 -3.13 -19.94 18.89
CA ALA A 51 -4.48 -20.28 19.31
C ALA A 51 -5.51 -19.81 18.27
N GLY A 52 -6.17 -20.77 17.61
CA GLY A 52 -7.19 -20.54 16.59
C GLY A 52 -6.71 -20.55 15.16
N GLY A 53 -5.42 -20.83 14.89
CA GLY A 53 -4.96 -20.91 13.50
C GLY A 53 -3.47 -21.13 13.29
N VAL A 54 -3.09 -21.08 12.02
CA VAL A 54 -1.70 -21.17 11.57
C VAL A 54 -1.43 -20.01 10.61
N LEU A 55 -0.32 -19.31 10.82
CA LEU A 55 0.24 -18.39 9.83
C LEU A 55 1.24 -19.13 8.96
N MET A 56 1.04 -19.10 7.65
CA MET A 56 1.97 -19.67 6.68
C MET A 56 2.54 -18.57 5.79
N MET A 57 3.85 -18.55 5.58
CA MET A 57 4.55 -17.68 4.64
C MET A 57 4.96 -18.49 3.42
N ILE A 58 4.49 -18.09 2.24
CA ILE A 58 4.68 -18.81 0.99
C ILE A 58 5.26 -17.85 -0.05
N GLY A 59 6.28 -18.30 -0.78
CA GLY A 59 6.85 -17.52 -1.88
C GLY A 59 5.94 -17.56 -3.12
N ALA A 60 5.83 -16.44 -3.83
CA ALA A 60 5.03 -16.33 -5.05
C ALA A 60 5.51 -17.26 -6.19
N ASN A 61 6.75 -17.75 -6.12
CA ASN A 61 7.32 -18.71 -7.08
C ASN A 61 7.02 -20.18 -6.75
N SER A 62 6.27 -20.47 -5.67
CA SER A 62 6.00 -21.84 -5.23
C SER A 62 4.58 -22.28 -5.63
N PRO A 63 4.39 -22.93 -6.79
CA PRO A 63 3.05 -23.37 -7.20
C PRO A 63 2.44 -24.33 -6.19
N VAL A 64 3.20 -25.30 -5.70
CA VAL A 64 2.73 -26.25 -4.67
C VAL A 64 2.29 -25.54 -3.40
N GLY A 65 3.08 -24.58 -2.90
CA GLY A 65 2.70 -23.80 -1.71
C GLY A 65 1.42 -23.00 -1.90
N LEU A 66 1.29 -22.34 -3.06
CA LEU A 66 0.10 -21.56 -3.41
C LEU A 66 -1.14 -22.44 -3.66
N SER A 67 -0.96 -23.71 -4.06
CA SER A 67 -2.05 -24.59 -4.44
C SER A 67 -2.48 -25.57 -3.34
N SER A 68 -1.65 -25.83 -2.33
CA SER A 68 -1.87 -26.94 -1.38
C SER A 68 -2.72 -26.62 -0.18
N THR A 69 -2.74 -25.35 0.30
CA THR A 69 -3.33 -25.03 1.60
C THR A 69 -4.52 -24.09 1.50
N PRO A 70 -5.74 -24.51 1.87
CA PRO A 70 -6.87 -23.59 2.00
C PRO A 70 -6.63 -22.53 3.07
N ALA A 71 -6.98 -21.26 2.79
CA ALA A 71 -6.79 -20.16 3.72
C ALA A 71 -7.97 -19.17 3.69
N ALA A 72 -8.52 -18.86 4.85
CA ALA A 72 -9.61 -17.90 4.97
C ALA A 72 -9.13 -16.44 4.90
N LYS A 73 -7.89 -16.19 5.31
CA LYS A 73 -7.24 -14.87 5.29
C LYS A 73 -5.98 -14.98 4.44
N ILE A 74 -5.88 -14.20 3.38
CA ILE A 74 -4.75 -14.20 2.46
C ILE A 74 -4.22 -12.77 2.36
N MET A 75 -2.91 -12.64 2.45
CA MET A 75 -2.20 -11.40 2.27
C MET A 75 -1.11 -11.57 1.22
N LEU A 76 -1.19 -10.79 0.18
CA LEU A 76 -0.26 -10.78 -0.93
C LEU A 76 0.52 -9.45 -0.87
N ASP A 77 1.81 -9.55 -0.60
CA ASP A 77 2.68 -8.39 -0.47
C ASP A 77 3.56 -8.24 -1.70
N GLU A 78 3.64 -7.01 -2.23
CA GLU A 78 4.39 -6.68 -3.44
C GLU A 78 3.93 -7.43 -4.70
N VAL A 79 2.62 -7.45 -4.96
CA VAL A 79 2.03 -8.22 -6.08
C VAL A 79 2.58 -7.83 -7.45
N ASP A 80 3.01 -6.58 -7.65
CA ASP A 80 3.66 -6.13 -8.89
C ASP A 80 5.08 -6.69 -9.10
N ARG A 81 5.62 -7.37 -8.09
CA ARG A 81 6.92 -8.07 -8.17
C ARG A 81 6.75 -9.58 -8.31
N PHE A 82 5.53 -10.07 -8.38
CA PHE A 82 5.27 -11.48 -8.58
C PHE A 82 5.60 -11.89 -10.02
N PRO A 83 6.03 -13.12 -10.25
CA PRO A 83 6.16 -13.63 -11.61
C PRO A 83 4.79 -13.69 -12.30
N LEU A 84 4.76 -13.57 -13.62
CA LEU A 84 3.53 -13.71 -14.41
C LEU A 84 2.86 -15.07 -14.21
N SER A 85 3.66 -16.10 -13.95
CA SER A 85 3.18 -17.45 -13.68
C SER A 85 4.02 -18.11 -12.57
N ALA A 86 3.38 -18.79 -11.65
CA ALA A 86 4.01 -19.69 -10.70
C ALA A 86 4.26 -21.04 -11.39
N GLY A 87 5.45 -21.20 -11.96
CA GLY A 87 5.75 -22.35 -12.83
C GLY A 87 4.79 -22.41 -14.03
N ALA A 88 4.15 -23.58 -14.23
CA ALA A 88 3.16 -23.79 -15.28
C ALA A 88 1.70 -23.59 -14.82
N GLU A 89 1.45 -23.22 -13.56
CA GLU A 89 0.10 -23.22 -12.98
C GLU A 89 -0.66 -21.89 -13.11
N GLY A 90 -0.02 -20.84 -13.63
CA GLY A 90 -0.65 -19.54 -13.87
C GLY A 90 -0.36 -18.50 -12.78
N SER A 91 -1.15 -17.42 -12.77
CA SER A 91 -0.94 -16.27 -11.90
C SER A 91 -0.91 -16.65 -10.41
N PRO A 92 0.17 -16.26 -9.67
CA PRO A 92 0.23 -16.47 -8.22
C PRO A 92 -0.95 -15.87 -7.45
N VAL A 93 -1.45 -14.72 -7.90
CA VAL A 93 -2.60 -14.04 -7.32
C VAL A 93 -3.86 -14.89 -7.45
N ASP A 94 -4.10 -15.46 -8.62
CA ASP A 94 -5.28 -16.28 -8.89
C ASP A 94 -5.22 -17.63 -8.16
N LEU A 95 -4.04 -18.24 -8.11
CA LEU A 95 -3.81 -19.46 -7.33
C LEU A 95 -4.12 -19.21 -5.84
N ALA A 96 -3.61 -18.12 -5.28
CA ALA A 96 -3.89 -17.75 -3.90
C ALA A 96 -5.39 -17.48 -3.68
N ARG A 97 -6.05 -16.73 -4.56
CA ARG A 97 -7.49 -16.47 -4.50
C ARG A 97 -8.32 -17.76 -4.52
N ALA A 98 -7.91 -18.73 -5.29
CA ALA A 98 -8.60 -20.02 -5.36
C ALA A 98 -8.64 -20.74 -4.01
N ARG A 99 -7.63 -20.54 -3.14
CA ARG A 99 -7.56 -21.16 -1.80
C ARG A 99 -8.57 -20.58 -0.80
N ALA A 100 -9.05 -19.37 -1.04
CA ALA A 100 -10.05 -18.75 -0.18
C ALA A 100 -11.51 -19.09 -0.57
N ARG A 101 -11.76 -19.71 -1.71
CA ARG A 101 -13.12 -19.88 -2.27
C ARG A 101 -14.08 -20.63 -1.36
N THR A 102 -13.58 -21.58 -0.57
CA THR A 102 -14.39 -22.40 0.34
C THR A 102 -14.80 -21.69 1.64
N PHE A 103 -14.26 -20.49 1.89
CA PHE A 103 -14.54 -19.74 3.11
C PHE A 103 -15.53 -18.60 2.85
N ALA A 104 -16.67 -18.61 3.51
CA ALA A 104 -17.68 -17.54 3.40
C ALA A 104 -17.17 -16.20 3.97
N ASN A 105 -16.35 -16.26 5.02
CA ASN A 105 -15.75 -15.09 5.70
C ASN A 105 -14.33 -14.77 5.22
N ARG A 106 -13.98 -15.19 3.98
CA ARG A 106 -12.65 -14.93 3.41
C ARG A 106 -12.34 -13.44 3.35
N LYS A 107 -11.08 -13.12 3.60
CA LYS A 107 -10.50 -11.80 3.32
C LYS A 107 -9.22 -11.98 2.51
N ILE A 108 -9.10 -11.24 1.42
CA ILE A 108 -7.92 -11.24 0.56
C ILE A 108 -7.45 -9.80 0.48
N PHE A 109 -6.20 -9.57 0.82
CA PHE A 109 -5.60 -8.25 0.84
C PHE A 109 -4.33 -8.25 -0.03
N LEU A 110 -4.29 -7.30 -0.97
CA LEU A 110 -3.16 -7.09 -1.87
C LEU A 110 -2.49 -5.76 -1.52
N ILE A 111 -1.17 -5.77 -1.46
CA ILE A 111 -0.36 -4.57 -1.26
C ILE A 111 0.76 -4.57 -2.29
N SER A 112 1.01 -3.43 -2.90
CA SER A 112 2.19 -3.19 -3.72
C SER A 112 2.41 -1.70 -3.94
N THR A 113 3.63 -1.32 -4.30
CA THR A 113 3.87 -0.13 -5.10
C THR A 113 3.61 -0.47 -6.55
N PRO A 114 2.92 0.41 -7.31
CA PRO A 114 2.65 0.16 -8.73
C PRO A 114 3.93 0.23 -9.57
N THR A 115 3.85 -0.25 -10.79
CA THR A 115 4.90 -0.18 -11.81
C THR A 115 4.50 0.73 -12.97
N ASN A 116 4.67 0.29 -14.20
CA ASN A 116 4.30 1.05 -15.38
C ASN A 116 2.77 1.03 -15.61
N GLU A 117 2.27 2.07 -16.26
CA GLU A 117 0.88 2.12 -16.70
C GLU A 117 0.57 0.95 -17.65
N GLY A 118 -0.56 0.29 -17.43
CA GLY A 118 -0.99 -0.88 -18.21
C GLY A 118 -0.38 -2.23 -17.78
N GLU A 119 0.71 -2.25 -17.00
CA GLU A 119 1.38 -3.47 -16.56
C GLU A 119 1.15 -3.78 -15.07
N SER A 120 0.82 -2.77 -14.29
CA SER A 120 0.71 -2.87 -12.83
C SER A 120 -0.54 -3.64 -12.40
N VAL A 121 -0.33 -4.77 -11.70
CA VAL A 121 -1.40 -5.59 -11.12
C VAL A 121 -2.14 -4.81 -10.04
N ILE A 122 -1.42 -4.13 -9.14
CA ILE A 122 -2.07 -3.38 -8.04
C ILE A 122 -2.86 -2.19 -8.57
N ALA A 123 -2.42 -1.55 -9.65
CA ALA A 123 -3.18 -0.47 -10.28
C ALA A 123 -4.48 -1.00 -10.90
N ALA A 124 -4.45 -2.12 -11.61
CA ALA A 124 -5.65 -2.76 -12.14
C ALA A 124 -6.64 -3.14 -11.01
N GLU A 125 -6.13 -3.66 -9.89
CA GLU A 125 -6.96 -3.98 -8.72
C GLU A 125 -7.54 -2.73 -8.04
N PHE A 126 -6.80 -1.61 -8.06
CA PHE A 126 -7.28 -0.33 -7.57
C PHE A 126 -8.42 0.21 -8.44
N GLU A 127 -8.27 0.13 -9.77
CA GLU A 127 -9.28 0.58 -10.74
C GLU A 127 -10.59 -0.22 -10.65
N ASP A 128 -10.53 -1.52 -10.33
CA ASP A 128 -11.71 -2.39 -10.17
C ASP A 128 -12.39 -2.28 -8.79
N GLY A 129 -11.80 -1.51 -7.87
CA GLY A 129 -12.35 -1.22 -6.55
C GLY A 129 -13.15 0.09 -6.48
N ASP A 130 -13.42 0.55 -5.26
CA ASP A 130 -14.14 1.81 -4.99
C ASP A 130 -13.20 3.03 -4.89
N LYS A 131 -11.92 2.89 -5.20
CA LYS A 131 -10.89 3.94 -5.32
C LYS A 131 -10.89 4.92 -4.15
N ARG A 132 -10.65 4.40 -2.96
CA ARG A 132 -10.61 5.23 -1.75
C ARG A 132 -9.31 5.98 -1.63
N TYR A 133 -9.43 7.29 -1.39
CA TYR A 133 -8.33 8.16 -1.01
C TYR A 133 -8.50 8.62 0.44
N TYR A 134 -7.38 8.80 1.11
CA TYR A 134 -7.39 9.33 2.47
C TYR A 134 -7.49 10.84 2.44
N ASN A 135 -8.67 11.36 2.78
CA ASN A 135 -8.96 12.79 2.81
C ASN A 135 -8.69 13.34 4.21
N VAL A 136 -7.98 14.45 4.29
CA VAL A 136 -7.64 15.12 5.54
C VAL A 136 -8.33 16.48 5.64
N PRO A 137 -8.74 16.93 6.85
CA PRO A 137 -9.34 18.25 7.00
C PRO A 137 -8.28 19.35 6.92
N CYS A 138 -8.56 20.39 6.16
CA CYS A 138 -7.79 21.63 6.20
C CYS A 138 -7.90 22.27 7.57
N ILE A 139 -6.78 22.75 8.15
CA ILE A 139 -6.80 23.43 9.46
C ILE A 139 -7.47 24.82 9.40
N HIS A 140 -7.54 25.41 8.20
CA HIS A 140 -8.12 26.75 7.97
C HIS A 140 -9.62 26.67 7.65
N CYS A 141 -9.99 26.10 6.49
CA CYS A 141 -11.39 26.05 6.05
C CYS A 141 -12.18 24.83 6.54
N LYS A 142 -11.54 23.83 7.11
CA LYS A 142 -12.10 22.56 7.60
C LYS A 142 -12.58 21.60 6.51
N GLU A 143 -12.58 22.00 5.25
CA GLU A 143 -12.92 21.12 4.13
C GLU A 143 -11.94 19.98 4.00
N LEU A 144 -12.45 18.82 3.60
CA LEU A 144 -11.64 17.63 3.36
C LEU A 144 -10.97 17.71 1.99
N PHE A 145 -9.71 17.32 1.92
CA PHE A 145 -8.96 17.25 0.66
C PHE A 145 -7.95 16.10 0.66
N ILE A 146 -7.56 15.69 -0.54
CA ILE A 146 -6.52 14.68 -0.75
C ILE A 146 -5.18 15.42 -0.84
N ILE A 147 -4.16 14.99 -0.10
CA ILE A 147 -2.81 15.51 -0.25
C ILE A 147 -2.21 14.87 -1.51
N THR A 148 -2.07 15.65 -2.57
CA THR A 148 -1.38 15.28 -3.81
C THR A 148 -0.04 16.00 -3.90
N PHE A 149 0.81 15.60 -4.86
CA PHE A 149 2.08 16.28 -5.08
C PHE A 149 1.89 17.76 -5.45
N ASP A 150 0.84 18.08 -6.20
CA ASP A 150 0.49 19.45 -6.62
C ASP A 150 0.07 20.35 -5.46
N CYS A 151 -0.27 19.78 -4.31
CA CYS A 151 -0.51 20.56 -3.10
C CYS A 151 0.79 21.11 -2.48
N LEU A 152 1.95 20.57 -2.86
CA LEU A 152 3.22 21.02 -2.28
C LEU A 152 3.74 22.27 -2.99
N THR A 153 4.09 23.26 -2.20
CA THR A 153 4.70 24.52 -2.66
C THR A 153 6.00 24.76 -1.91
N TRP A 154 7.01 25.26 -2.61
CA TRP A 154 8.31 25.64 -2.03
C TRP A 154 8.96 26.76 -2.84
N GLU A 155 9.89 27.50 -2.25
CA GLU A 155 10.73 28.46 -2.95
C GLU A 155 11.80 27.72 -3.76
N GLU A 156 12.10 28.20 -4.95
CA GLU A 156 13.13 27.61 -5.79
C GLU A 156 14.49 27.55 -5.06
N GLY A 157 15.10 26.37 -5.08
CA GLY A 157 16.37 26.11 -4.39
C GLY A 157 16.28 25.98 -2.86
N LYS A 158 15.08 26.13 -2.26
CA LYS A 158 14.89 26.07 -0.82
C LYS A 158 13.82 25.03 -0.41
N PRO A 159 14.11 23.74 -0.50
CA PRO A 159 13.15 22.68 -0.15
C PRO A 159 12.71 22.73 1.31
N GLU A 160 13.46 23.36 2.22
CA GLU A 160 13.09 23.59 3.62
C GLU A 160 11.86 24.52 3.78
N THR A 161 11.52 25.28 2.75
CA THR A 161 10.33 26.14 2.73
C THR A 161 9.05 25.40 2.34
N THR A 162 9.13 24.08 2.12
CA THR A 162 7.99 23.28 1.65
C THR A 162 6.77 23.40 2.59
N ARG A 163 5.62 23.68 1.98
CA ARG A 163 4.30 23.73 2.61
C ARG A 163 3.30 22.96 1.75
N CYS A 164 2.23 22.48 2.37
CA CYS A 164 1.09 21.90 1.67
C CYS A 164 -0.04 22.92 1.58
N ALA A 165 -0.39 23.35 0.38
CA ALA A 165 -1.50 24.27 0.12
C ALA A 165 -2.82 23.51 0.06
N CYS A 166 -3.85 24.00 0.72
CA CYS A 166 -5.19 23.48 0.58
C CYS A 166 -5.76 23.85 -0.81
N PRO A 167 -6.23 22.89 -1.63
CA PRO A 167 -6.80 23.19 -2.95
C PRO A 167 -8.10 24.00 -2.88
N ASN A 168 -8.81 23.97 -1.74
CA ASN A 168 -10.09 24.65 -1.58
C ASN A 168 -9.96 26.13 -1.17
N CYS A 169 -8.97 26.46 -0.31
CA CYS A 169 -8.85 27.84 0.24
C CYS A 169 -7.45 28.44 0.10
N GLY A 170 -6.47 27.72 -0.47
CA GLY A 170 -5.09 28.19 -0.57
C GLY A 170 -4.31 28.25 0.76
N GLY A 171 -4.94 27.91 1.88
CA GLY A 171 -4.30 27.96 3.21
C GLY A 171 -3.12 27.00 3.29
N LEU A 172 -1.96 27.50 3.78
CA LEU A 172 -0.71 26.75 3.85
C LEU A 172 -0.60 25.95 5.15
N HIS A 173 -0.21 24.68 5.03
CA HIS A 173 0.05 23.79 6.14
C HIS A 173 1.54 23.49 6.23
N GLU A 174 2.08 23.62 7.44
CA GLU A 174 3.44 23.22 7.77
C GLU A 174 3.47 21.76 8.21
N GLU A 175 4.65 21.12 8.16
CA GLU A 175 4.84 19.71 8.58
C GLU A 175 4.26 19.42 9.98
N ARG A 176 4.37 20.36 10.93
CA ARG A 176 3.81 20.23 12.30
C ARG A 176 2.30 20.04 12.34
N HIS A 177 1.57 20.48 11.30
CA HIS A 177 0.12 20.35 11.22
C HIS A 177 -0.30 18.95 10.73
N LYS A 178 0.61 18.24 10.06
CA LYS A 178 0.37 16.95 9.40
C LYS A 178 -0.21 15.90 10.34
N THR A 179 0.36 15.74 11.54
CA THR A 179 -0.14 14.76 12.52
C THR A 179 -1.60 14.99 12.88
N LYS A 180 -2.00 16.25 13.12
CA LYS A 180 -3.39 16.60 13.43
C LYS A 180 -4.33 16.33 12.26
N MET A 181 -3.90 16.67 11.05
CA MET A 181 -4.66 16.42 9.82
C MET A 181 -4.84 14.91 9.59
N LEU A 182 -3.76 14.13 9.72
CA LEU A 182 -3.80 12.68 9.54
C LEU A 182 -4.71 11.98 10.57
N ASN A 183 -4.66 12.41 11.84
CA ASN A 183 -5.49 11.81 12.89
C ASN A 183 -7.00 12.06 12.70
N SER A 184 -7.37 13.08 11.95
CA SER A 184 -8.75 13.47 11.68
C SER A 184 -9.20 13.13 10.26
N GLY A 185 -8.38 12.46 9.49
CA GLY A 185 -8.67 12.07 8.11
C GLY A 185 -9.66 10.92 8.00
N LYS A 186 -10.20 10.75 6.79
CA LYS A 186 -11.18 9.72 6.45
C LYS A 186 -10.90 9.11 5.08
N TRP A 187 -11.12 7.81 4.94
CA TRP A 187 -11.18 7.15 3.65
C TRP A 187 -12.50 7.44 2.95
N ILE A 188 -12.44 8.01 1.77
CA ILE A 188 -13.63 8.37 0.99
C ILE A 188 -13.54 7.67 -0.37
N PRO A 189 -14.53 6.84 -0.74
CA PRO A 189 -14.61 6.25 -2.07
C PRO A 189 -14.91 7.35 -3.12
N THR A 190 -14.34 7.21 -4.31
CA THR A 190 -14.57 8.14 -5.42
C THR A 190 -15.50 7.59 -6.48
N VAL A 191 -15.70 6.27 -6.49
CA VAL A 191 -16.60 5.56 -7.40
C VAL A 191 -17.31 4.43 -6.66
N GLU A 192 -18.38 3.92 -7.24
CA GLU A 192 -18.99 2.66 -6.80
C GLU A 192 -18.16 1.50 -7.32
N SER A 193 -17.88 0.54 -6.45
CA SER A 193 -17.15 -0.67 -6.82
C SER A 193 -18.03 -1.63 -7.63
N SER A 194 -17.43 -2.41 -8.52
CA SER A 194 -18.07 -3.54 -9.22
C SER A 194 -18.64 -4.59 -8.26
N SER A 195 -18.19 -4.62 -7.02
CA SER A 195 -18.65 -5.51 -5.96
C SER A 195 -18.68 -4.79 -4.61
N PRO A 196 -19.78 -4.90 -3.84
CA PRO A 196 -19.91 -4.24 -2.53
C PRO A 196 -18.90 -4.74 -1.48
N ARG A 197 -18.13 -5.78 -1.81
CA ARG A 197 -17.09 -6.37 -0.94
C ARG A 197 -15.68 -6.05 -1.42
N LYS A 198 -15.52 -5.33 -2.54
CA LYS A 198 -14.21 -4.97 -3.07
C LYS A 198 -13.92 -3.51 -2.80
N HIS A 199 -12.94 -3.27 -1.97
CA HIS A 199 -12.47 -1.94 -1.62
C HIS A 199 -11.03 -1.78 -2.07
N SER A 200 -10.70 -0.62 -2.60
CA SER A 200 -9.34 -0.27 -3.00
C SER A 200 -8.89 1.04 -2.35
N TYR A 201 -7.60 1.13 -2.03
CA TYR A 201 -7.05 2.20 -1.23
C TYR A 201 -5.75 2.70 -1.85
N HIS A 202 -5.62 4.01 -1.99
CA HIS A 202 -4.37 4.65 -2.40
C HIS A 202 -3.80 5.47 -1.24
N LEU A 203 -2.52 5.30 -0.95
CA LEU A 203 -1.79 6.06 0.07
C LEU A 203 -0.36 6.29 -0.37
N SER A 204 -0.01 7.54 -0.66
CA SER A 204 1.35 7.95 -1.01
C SER A 204 2.21 8.25 0.23
N ALA A 205 3.52 8.42 0.03
CA ALA A 205 4.43 8.85 1.08
C ALA A 205 4.19 10.31 1.55
N LEU A 206 3.38 11.09 0.83
CA LEU A 206 2.90 12.41 1.27
C LEU A 206 2.20 12.36 2.64
N TYR A 207 1.60 11.22 2.97
CA TYR A 207 0.93 10.92 4.23
C TYR A 207 1.86 10.31 5.28
N SER A 208 3.17 10.27 5.05
CA SER A 208 4.11 9.76 6.04
C SER A 208 4.02 10.58 7.33
N PRO A 209 3.93 9.94 8.51
CA PRO A 209 3.85 10.67 9.78
C PRO A 209 5.04 11.61 9.98
N ALA A 210 4.81 12.71 10.71
CA ALA A 210 5.88 13.62 11.08
C ALA A 210 7.02 12.87 11.80
N GLY A 211 8.26 13.17 11.40
CA GLY A 211 9.47 12.53 11.92
C GLY A 211 9.92 11.26 11.20
N PHE A 212 9.17 10.79 10.15
CA PHE A 212 9.57 9.65 9.33
C PHE A 212 10.07 10.08 7.96
N TYR A 213 9.23 10.74 7.17
CA TYR A 213 9.55 11.24 5.84
C TYR A 213 8.77 12.52 5.63
N SER A 214 9.44 13.65 5.73
CA SER A 214 8.83 14.99 5.68
C SER A 214 8.52 15.41 4.25
N TRP A 215 7.65 16.41 4.10
CA TRP A 215 7.42 17.04 2.78
C TRP A 215 8.69 17.70 2.24
N GLU A 216 9.55 18.25 3.12
CA GLU A 216 10.87 18.76 2.73
C GLU A 216 11.75 17.68 2.12
N GLU A 217 11.91 16.52 2.79
CA GLU A 217 12.71 15.40 2.30
C GLU A 217 12.17 14.88 0.97
N LEU A 218 10.85 14.81 0.83
CA LEU A 218 10.19 14.41 -0.42
C LEU A 218 10.53 15.36 -1.57
N ILE A 219 10.50 16.68 -1.34
CA ILE A 219 10.90 17.66 -2.36
C ILE A 219 12.40 17.58 -2.65
N ARG A 220 13.26 17.35 -1.66
CA ARG A 220 14.70 17.11 -1.90
C ARG A 220 14.94 15.90 -2.80
N ASP A 221 14.20 14.83 -2.60
CA ASP A 221 14.30 13.63 -3.43
C ASP A 221 13.71 13.85 -4.83
N TYR A 222 12.59 14.54 -4.95
CA TYR A 222 12.06 14.96 -6.25
C TYR A 222 13.08 15.77 -7.04
N LEU A 223 13.71 16.78 -6.45
CA LEU A 223 14.70 17.64 -7.11
C LEU A 223 15.94 16.86 -7.58
N LYS A 224 16.35 15.81 -6.86
CA LYS A 224 17.45 14.91 -7.27
C LYS A 224 17.07 13.97 -8.43
N THR A 225 15.78 13.65 -8.55
CA THR A 225 15.31 12.61 -9.48
C THR A 225 14.69 13.15 -10.75
N LYS A 226 14.11 14.34 -10.73
CA LYS A 226 13.28 14.91 -11.82
C LYS A 226 13.94 14.96 -13.20
N ASN A 227 15.28 15.00 -13.26
CA ASN A 227 16.04 15.09 -14.52
C ASN A 227 16.60 13.73 -14.99
N ASP A 228 16.33 12.65 -14.26
CA ASP A 228 16.76 11.29 -14.58
C ASP A 228 15.52 10.41 -14.65
N GLU A 229 15.18 9.95 -15.85
CA GLU A 229 13.93 9.24 -16.10
C GLU A 229 13.77 7.99 -15.24
N ASN A 230 14.82 7.20 -15.03
CA ASN A 230 14.75 6.00 -14.21
C ASN A 230 14.54 6.31 -12.72
N LYS A 231 15.23 7.34 -12.23
CA LYS A 231 15.07 7.78 -10.84
C LYS A 231 13.71 8.43 -10.63
N TYR A 232 13.25 9.23 -11.60
CA TYR A 232 11.94 9.85 -11.54
C TYR A 232 10.82 8.81 -11.58
N ARG A 233 10.92 7.78 -12.43
CA ARG A 233 10.01 6.63 -12.41
C ARG A 233 9.96 5.97 -11.03
N THR A 234 11.13 5.72 -10.43
CA THR A 234 11.20 5.16 -9.08
C THR A 234 10.49 6.06 -8.06
N PHE A 235 10.71 7.38 -8.14
CA PHE A 235 10.02 8.36 -7.28
C PHE A 235 8.50 8.29 -7.44
N VAL A 236 8.00 8.31 -8.67
CA VAL A 236 6.55 8.22 -8.95
C VAL A 236 5.97 6.92 -8.37
N ASN A 237 6.59 5.78 -8.67
CA ASN A 237 6.07 4.49 -8.24
C ASN A 237 6.15 4.28 -6.71
N THR A 238 7.25 4.70 -6.06
CA THR A 238 7.50 4.34 -4.65
C THR A 238 7.14 5.44 -3.66
N VAL A 239 7.22 6.71 -4.07
CA VAL A 239 6.92 7.85 -3.20
C VAL A 239 5.48 8.32 -3.41
N LEU A 240 5.06 8.49 -4.66
CA LEU A 240 3.69 8.91 -4.96
C LEU A 240 2.72 7.71 -4.95
N GLY A 241 3.21 6.49 -5.16
CA GLY A 241 2.35 5.30 -5.26
C GLY A 241 1.54 5.28 -6.55
N GLU A 242 2.03 5.93 -7.60
CA GLU A 242 1.37 6.09 -8.90
C GLU A 242 2.07 5.27 -9.98
N THR A 243 1.34 4.88 -11.02
CA THR A 243 1.93 4.25 -12.20
C THR A 243 2.75 5.26 -13.00
N TYR A 244 3.88 4.79 -13.56
CA TYR A 244 4.70 5.62 -14.43
C TYR A 244 4.31 5.40 -15.89
N LYS A 245 4.06 6.50 -16.62
CA LYS A 245 3.81 6.48 -18.05
C LYS A 245 5.14 6.60 -18.82
N ILE A 246 5.51 5.56 -19.55
CA ILE A 246 6.71 5.55 -20.40
C ILE A 246 6.50 6.55 -21.54
N LYS A 247 7.40 7.52 -21.66
CA LYS A 247 7.39 8.48 -22.77
C LYS A 247 7.85 7.77 -24.04
N GLY A 248 6.98 7.60 -25.03
CA GLY A 248 7.35 7.07 -26.35
C GLY A 248 6.47 5.99 -26.94
N GLU A 249 5.55 5.42 -26.18
CA GLU A 249 4.54 4.51 -26.72
C GLU A 249 3.24 5.28 -27.02
N VAL A 250 3.29 6.12 -28.04
CA VAL A 250 2.08 6.43 -28.79
C VAL A 250 1.95 5.28 -29.79
N PRO A 251 0.88 4.46 -29.74
CA PRO A 251 0.60 3.56 -30.85
C PRO A 251 0.44 4.45 -32.09
N ASP A 252 1.21 4.18 -33.14
CA ASP A 252 0.97 4.78 -34.45
C ASP A 252 -0.46 4.41 -34.87
N ALA A 253 -1.38 5.33 -34.65
CA ALA A 253 -2.71 5.29 -35.23
C ALA A 253 -2.58 5.75 -36.69
N GLU A 254 -1.98 4.90 -37.52
CA GLU A 254 -2.07 5.03 -39.00
C GLU A 254 -1.78 3.66 -39.63
N ASN A 255 -2.83 2.96 -40.01
CA ASN A 255 -3.16 2.51 -41.37
C ASN A 255 -4.37 1.58 -41.34
#